data_cf257395bc48669157a04023af8ffd88
#
_entry.id   cf257395bc48669157a04023af8ffd88
#
_cell.length_a   1.000
_cell.length_b   1.000
_cell.length_c   1.000
_cell.angle_alpha   90.00
_cell.angle_beta   90.00
_cell.angle_gamma   90.00
#
_symmetry.space_group_name_H-M   'P 1'
#
loop_
_entity.id
_entity.type
_entity.pdbx_description
1 polymer ?
#
loop_
_entity_poly.entity_id
_entity_poly.type
_entity_poly.pdbx_seq_one_letter_code
_entity_poly.pdbx_strand_id
1 'polypeptide(L)'
;MLISDVNKVKVGNIIFGGKKRFVLIAGPCVMESQELMDEVAGEIKEICDRLGIEYIFKASFDKANRSSIYSYRGPGLEEGMKMLARTKEKFNVPVITDVHEAWQCKEVAKVADILQIPAFLCRQTDLLIAAAETGKAVNIKKGQFLAPWDMKNIVVKMEESGNKNIMLCERGSTFGYNNMVVDMRSLLEMRKFNYPVVFDVTHSVQKPGGLGTATSGDREYVYPLLRAGLAIGVDAIFAEVHPNPEEAKSDGPNMLYLKDLEKILKTVVEIDKIVKGI
;
A
#
# COMPACT_ATOMS: atom_id res chain seq x y z
N MET A 1 -23.89 -1.54 12.00
CA MET A 1 -22.82 -1.16 12.94
C MET A 1 -22.12 0.05 12.30
N LEU A 2 -22.11 1.20 12.97
CA LEU A 2 -21.42 2.39 12.44
C LEU A 2 -19.91 2.11 12.44
N ILE A 3 -19.21 2.56 11.39
CA ILE A 3 -17.74 2.49 11.34
C ILE A 3 -17.21 3.26 12.55
N SER A 4 -16.43 2.58 13.41
CA SER A 4 -15.79 3.23 14.56
C SER A 4 -14.81 4.28 14.09
N ASP A 5 -14.82 5.43 14.75
CA ASP A 5 -13.79 6.45 14.53
C ASP A 5 -12.43 5.91 15.00
N VAL A 6 -11.37 6.27 14.32
CA VAL A 6 -10.00 5.85 14.63
C VAL A 6 -9.09 7.07 14.73
N ASN A 7 -7.92 6.91 15.33
CA ASN A 7 -6.90 7.95 15.37
C ASN A 7 -6.62 8.46 13.95
N LYS A 8 -6.53 9.78 13.82
CA LYS A 8 -6.23 10.40 12.53
C LYS A 8 -4.74 10.38 12.29
N VAL A 9 -4.33 9.86 11.13
CA VAL A 9 -2.95 9.95 10.64
C VAL A 9 -2.89 11.01 9.54
N LYS A 10 -2.00 11.98 9.71
CA LYS A 10 -1.85 13.11 8.78
C LYS A 10 -0.58 12.96 7.94
N VAL A 11 -0.73 13.10 6.62
CA VAL A 11 0.37 13.09 5.65
C VAL A 11 0.20 14.33 4.75
N GLY A 12 1.00 15.35 4.98
CA GLY A 12 0.75 16.66 4.34
C GLY A 12 -0.63 17.19 4.69
N ASN A 13 -1.47 17.41 3.69
CA ASN A 13 -2.87 17.83 3.85
C ASN A 13 -3.86 16.65 3.89
N ILE A 14 -3.40 15.44 3.59
CA ILE A 14 -4.22 14.24 3.57
C ILE A 14 -4.41 13.69 4.99
N ILE A 15 -5.63 13.27 5.31
CA ILE A 15 -5.97 12.69 6.61
C ILE A 15 -6.58 11.32 6.39
N PHE A 16 -5.96 10.29 6.96
CA PHE A 16 -6.51 8.95 7.06
C PHE A 16 -7.36 8.81 8.33
N GLY A 17 -8.48 8.10 8.25
CA GLY A 17 -9.42 7.92 9.36
C GLY A 17 -10.45 9.05 9.48
N GLY A 18 -11.32 8.96 10.49
CA GLY A 18 -12.28 10.03 10.82
C GLY A 18 -13.47 10.14 9.87
N LYS A 19 -14.03 9.06 9.37
CA LYS A 19 -15.19 9.03 8.45
C LYS A 19 -15.03 9.88 7.19
N LYS A 20 -13.79 10.03 6.73
CA LYS A 20 -13.51 10.68 5.44
C LYS A 20 -13.56 9.66 4.31
N ARG A 21 -13.65 10.15 3.07
CA ARG A 21 -13.47 9.33 1.88
C ARG A 21 -12.15 8.56 1.98
N PHE A 22 -12.11 7.36 1.41
CA PHE A 22 -10.87 6.59 1.36
C PHE A 22 -9.77 7.34 0.61
N VAL A 23 -8.52 7.10 1.02
CA VAL A 23 -7.33 7.59 0.32
C VAL A 23 -6.87 6.49 -0.65
N LEU A 24 -6.50 6.87 -1.88
CA LEU A 24 -5.89 5.94 -2.83
C LEU A 24 -4.36 6.00 -2.70
N ILE A 25 -3.74 4.88 -2.40
CA ILE A 25 -2.29 4.66 -2.47
C ILE A 25 -2.04 3.82 -3.71
N ALA A 26 -1.50 4.40 -4.77
CA ALA A 26 -1.35 3.68 -6.03
C ALA A 26 -0.12 4.11 -6.84
N GLY A 27 0.34 3.21 -7.72
CA GLY A 27 1.46 3.41 -8.62
C GLY A 27 2.03 2.09 -9.12
N PRO A 28 3.15 2.07 -9.84
CA PRO A 28 3.76 0.84 -10.31
C PRO A 28 4.35 0.03 -9.15
N CYS A 29 4.47 -1.28 -9.35
CA CYS A 29 5.05 -2.17 -8.33
C CYS A 29 6.47 -1.76 -7.94
N VAL A 30 7.30 -1.49 -8.94
CA VAL A 30 8.71 -1.11 -8.82
C VAL A 30 9.01 0.08 -9.73
N MET A 31 9.99 0.89 -9.38
CA MET A 31 10.47 1.98 -10.22
C MET A 31 11.22 1.40 -11.42
N GLU A 32 10.63 1.51 -12.60
CA GLU A 32 11.19 0.96 -13.84
C GLU A 32 11.92 2.02 -14.66
N SER A 33 11.30 3.19 -14.83
CA SER A 33 11.87 4.39 -15.41
C SER A 33 11.15 5.64 -14.89
N GLN A 34 11.76 6.82 -15.07
CA GLN A 34 11.11 8.08 -14.68
C GLN A 34 9.86 8.35 -15.53
N GLU A 35 9.93 8.04 -16.82
CA GLU A 35 8.82 8.24 -17.76
C GLU A 35 7.59 7.44 -17.36
N LEU A 36 7.77 6.16 -17.00
CA LEU A 36 6.67 5.32 -16.50
C LEU A 36 6.08 5.86 -15.20
N MET A 37 6.94 6.28 -14.26
CA MET A 37 6.48 6.87 -13.01
C MET A 37 5.67 8.14 -13.24
N ASP A 38 6.13 8.99 -14.15
CA ASP A 38 5.46 10.25 -14.49
C ASP A 38 4.12 10.02 -15.19
N GLU A 39 4.07 9.08 -16.14
CA GLU A 39 2.83 8.69 -16.81
C GLU A 39 1.79 8.20 -15.79
N VAL A 40 2.17 7.21 -14.97
CA VAL A 40 1.26 6.61 -13.98
C VAL A 40 0.84 7.62 -12.92
N ALA A 41 1.78 8.41 -12.38
CA ALA A 41 1.45 9.40 -11.35
C ALA A 41 0.54 10.51 -11.89
N GLY A 42 0.81 11.00 -13.08
CA GLY A 42 0.03 12.07 -13.72
C GLY A 42 -1.39 11.63 -14.00
N GLU A 43 -1.58 10.49 -14.65
CA GLU A 43 -2.92 10.00 -15.00
C GLU A 43 -3.74 9.64 -13.75
N ILE A 44 -3.15 8.98 -12.75
CA ILE A 44 -3.87 8.68 -11.50
C ILE A 44 -4.24 9.98 -10.77
N LYS A 45 -3.33 10.97 -10.73
CA LYS A 45 -3.62 12.26 -10.10
C LYS A 45 -4.81 12.95 -10.74
N GLU A 46 -4.86 13.01 -12.08
CA GLU A 46 -5.99 13.59 -12.80
C GLU A 46 -7.31 12.85 -12.54
N ILE A 47 -7.28 11.52 -12.52
CA ILE A 47 -8.46 10.70 -12.19
C ILE A 47 -8.94 11.02 -10.78
N CYS A 48 -8.02 11.05 -9.81
CA CYS A 48 -8.33 11.32 -8.41
C CYS A 48 -8.90 12.72 -8.21
N ASP A 49 -8.35 13.72 -8.88
CA ASP A 49 -8.85 15.11 -8.83
C ASP A 49 -10.30 15.19 -9.36
N ARG A 50 -10.59 14.55 -10.50
CA ARG A 50 -11.96 14.50 -11.05
C ARG A 50 -12.96 13.81 -10.13
N LEU A 51 -12.50 12.79 -9.39
CA LEU A 51 -13.36 12.00 -8.50
C LEU A 51 -13.37 12.51 -7.05
N GLY A 52 -12.54 13.49 -6.72
CA GLY A 52 -12.38 14.02 -5.37
C GLY A 52 -11.82 12.98 -4.40
N ILE A 53 -10.84 12.18 -4.84
CA ILE A 53 -10.13 11.17 -4.05
C ILE A 53 -8.76 11.73 -3.69
N GLU A 54 -8.37 11.65 -2.41
CA GLU A 54 -7.00 11.97 -2.00
C GLU A 54 -6.05 10.88 -2.50
N TYR A 55 -4.90 11.29 -3.05
CA TYR A 55 -3.96 10.40 -3.73
C TYR A 55 -2.57 10.45 -3.13
N ILE A 56 -1.94 9.28 -3.00
CA ILE A 56 -0.54 9.09 -2.62
C ILE A 56 0.12 8.20 -3.67
N PHE A 57 1.20 8.69 -4.26
CA PHE A 57 1.96 7.91 -5.24
C PHE A 57 2.84 6.88 -4.57
N LYS A 58 2.78 5.63 -5.04
CA LYS A 58 3.59 4.52 -4.53
C LYS A 58 4.48 3.93 -5.61
N ALA A 59 5.76 3.76 -5.33
CA ALA A 59 6.65 2.89 -6.08
C ALA A 59 7.77 2.37 -5.18
N SER A 60 8.26 1.14 -5.42
CA SER A 60 9.37 0.56 -4.66
C SER A 60 10.70 0.80 -5.37
N PHE A 61 11.72 1.27 -4.66
CA PHE A 61 13.07 1.43 -5.20
C PHE A 61 13.85 0.11 -5.27
N ASP A 62 13.43 -0.89 -4.51
CA ASP A 62 14.00 -2.23 -4.49
C ASP A 62 12.91 -3.28 -4.20
N LYS A 63 12.98 -4.42 -4.83
CA LYS A 63 12.23 -5.63 -4.55
C LYS A 63 13.17 -6.65 -3.91
N ALA A 64 13.46 -6.45 -2.61
CA ALA A 64 14.49 -7.20 -1.89
C ALA A 64 14.19 -8.70 -1.71
N ASN A 65 12.93 -9.12 -1.87
CA ASN A 65 12.45 -10.48 -1.61
C ASN A 65 12.10 -11.28 -2.89
N ARG A 66 12.74 -10.99 -4.02
CA ARG A 66 12.50 -11.72 -5.28
C ARG A 66 12.82 -13.21 -5.15
N SER A 67 12.00 -14.04 -5.78
CA SER A 67 12.23 -15.51 -5.81
C SER A 67 13.47 -15.90 -6.58
N SER A 68 13.83 -15.19 -7.65
CA SER A 68 15.03 -15.42 -8.44
C SER A 68 16.03 -14.30 -8.26
N ILE A 69 17.31 -14.65 -8.10
CA ILE A 69 18.43 -13.69 -8.04
C ILE A 69 18.59 -12.87 -9.34
N TYR A 70 18.09 -13.38 -10.46
CA TYR A 70 18.15 -12.73 -11.77
C TYR A 70 16.96 -11.77 -12.03
N SER A 71 15.97 -11.76 -11.14
CA SER A 71 14.81 -10.86 -11.30
C SER A 71 15.20 -9.40 -11.13
N TYR A 72 14.53 -8.52 -11.89
CA TYR A 72 14.70 -7.08 -11.74
C TYR A 72 14.32 -6.66 -10.32
N ARG A 73 15.19 -5.91 -9.66
CA ARG A 73 15.01 -5.46 -8.30
C ARG A 73 14.59 -3.98 -8.18
N GLY A 74 14.93 -3.17 -9.14
CA GLY A 74 14.71 -1.72 -9.13
C GLY A 74 16.01 -0.94 -9.30
N PRO A 75 15.96 0.41 -9.27
CA PRO A 75 17.13 1.27 -9.46
C PRO A 75 18.06 1.35 -8.24
N GLY A 76 17.64 0.80 -7.10
CA GLY A 76 18.34 0.94 -5.83
C GLY A 76 17.99 2.25 -5.10
N LEU A 77 18.53 2.39 -3.87
CA LEU A 77 18.11 3.46 -2.95
C LEU A 77 18.42 4.87 -3.50
N GLU A 78 19.65 5.12 -3.91
CA GLU A 78 20.07 6.47 -4.28
C GLU A 78 19.30 7.01 -5.50
N GLU A 79 19.28 6.25 -6.58
CA GLU A 79 18.56 6.66 -7.80
C GLU A 79 17.05 6.63 -7.58
N GLY A 80 16.54 5.63 -6.88
CA GLY A 80 15.12 5.54 -6.54
C GLY A 80 14.62 6.76 -5.76
N MET A 81 15.40 7.28 -4.81
CA MET A 81 15.03 8.50 -4.09
C MET A 81 15.03 9.74 -4.98
N LYS A 82 15.95 9.86 -5.92
CA LYS A 82 15.95 10.95 -6.91
C LYS A 82 14.70 10.89 -7.80
N MET A 83 14.38 9.71 -8.30
CA MET A 83 13.19 9.47 -9.12
C MET A 83 11.90 9.81 -8.35
N LEU A 84 11.80 9.34 -7.11
CA LEU A 84 10.62 9.56 -6.27
C LEU A 84 10.45 11.05 -5.93
N ALA A 85 11.55 11.76 -5.63
CA ALA A 85 11.53 13.19 -5.37
C ALA A 85 11.04 13.99 -6.58
N ARG A 86 11.49 13.65 -7.79
CA ARG A 86 11.04 14.30 -9.04
C ARG A 86 9.55 14.10 -9.27
N THR A 87 9.03 12.88 -9.10
CA THR A 87 7.59 12.59 -9.25
C THR A 87 6.77 13.35 -8.21
N LYS A 88 7.22 13.36 -6.95
CA LYS A 88 6.58 14.11 -5.85
C LYS A 88 6.48 15.60 -6.18
N GLU A 89 7.55 16.20 -6.61
CA GLU A 89 7.60 17.64 -6.95
C GLU A 89 6.76 17.96 -8.18
N LYS A 90 6.92 17.18 -9.26
CA LYS A 90 6.23 17.40 -10.53
C LYS A 90 4.71 17.37 -10.41
N PHE A 91 4.17 16.42 -9.64
CA PHE A 91 2.71 16.24 -9.52
C PHE A 91 2.14 16.77 -8.21
N ASN A 92 2.98 17.31 -7.33
CA ASN A 92 2.59 17.81 -6.01
C ASN A 92 1.75 16.77 -5.23
N VAL A 93 2.23 15.53 -5.18
CA VAL A 93 1.58 14.41 -4.48
C VAL A 93 2.50 13.86 -3.39
N PRO A 94 1.98 13.47 -2.21
CA PRO A 94 2.77 12.73 -1.23
C PRO A 94 3.18 11.37 -1.80
N VAL A 95 4.31 10.85 -1.31
CA VAL A 95 4.88 9.61 -1.82
C VAL A 95 5.15 8.60 -0.72
N ILE A 96 5.03 7.31 -1.07
CA ILE A 96 5.31 6.17 -0.21
C ILE A 96 6.23 5.18 -0.92
N THR A 97 7.19 4.63 -0.19
CA THR A 97 8.03 3.53 -0.67
C THR A 97 8.38 2.55 0.45
N ASP A 98 8.77 1.33 0.06
CA ASP A 98 9.17 0.29 1.01
C ASP A 98 10.55 0.57 1.61
N VAL A 99 10.77 0.14 2.86
CA VAL A 99 12.09 0.04 3.50
C VAL A 99 12.32 -1.41 3.93
N HIS A 100 13.56 -1.90 3.76
CA HIS A 100 13.89 -3.31 4.00
C HIS A 100 14.89 -3.50 5.14
N GLU A 101 15.69 -2.49 5.42
CA GLU A 101 16.72 -2.48 6.46
C GLU A 101 16.64 -1.19 7.29
N ALA A 102 17.00 -1.28 8.57
CA ALA A 102 16.87 -0.18 9.51
C ALA A 102 17.62 1.09 9.05
N TRP A 103 18.81 0.95 8.48
CA TRP A 103 19.62 2.08 8.01
C TRP A 103 18.96 2.86 6.85
N GLN A 104 18.10 2.20 6.04
CA GLN A 104 17.40 2.86 4.94
C GLN A 104 16.35 3.86 5.41
N CYS A 105 15.75 3.64 6.58
CA CYS A 105 14.63 4.43 7.08
C CYS A 105 14.95 5.93 7.10
N LYS A 106 16.10 6.31 7.63
CA LYS A 106 16.54 7.70 7.73
C LYS A 106 16.74 8.35 6.36
N GLU A 107 17.31 7.62 5.42
CA GLU A 107 17.56 8.12 4.06
C GLU A 107 16.25 8.26 3.27
N VAL A 108 15.40 7.26 3.32
CA VAL A 108 14.09 7.26 2.66
C VAL A 108 13.20 8.38 3.20
N ALA A 109 13.22 8.62 4.52
CA ALA A 109 12.43 9.67 5.17
C ALA A 109 12.77 11.11 4.73
N LYS A 110 13.92 11.33 4.08
CA LYS A 110 14.26 12.64 3.48
C LYS A 110 13.35 13.00 2.30
N VAL A 111 12.81 11.99 1.62
CA VAL A 111 11.96 12.15 0.42
C VAL A 111 10.54 11.66 0.66
N ALA A 112 10.40 10.43 1.17
CA ALA A 112 9.10 9.81 1.37
C ALA A 112 8.32 10.46 2.52
N ASP A 113 7.01 10.58 2.33
CA ASP A 113 6.07 11.08 3.33
C ASP A 113 5.55 9.95 4.21
N ILE A 114 5.56 8.74 3.66
CA ILE A 114 5.17 7.50 4.33
C ILE A 114 6.26 6.45 4.08
N LEU A 115 6.72 5.78 5.14
CA LEU A 115 7.53 4.58 5.03
C LEU A 115 6.62 3.36 5.05
N GLN A 116 6.86 2.39 4.15
CA GLN A 116 6.13 1.14 4.14
C GLN A 116 7.00 -0.01 4.66
N ILE A 117 6.47 -0.74 5.65
CA ILE A 117 7.09 -1.97 6.13
C ILE A 117 6.50 -3.14 5.34
N PRO A 118 7.32 -3.90 4.58
CA PRO A 118 6.87 -5.07 3.84
C PRO A 118 6.31 -6.16 4.76
N ALA A 119 5.39 -6.96 4.24
CA ALA A 119 4.68 -7.99 5.01
C ALA A 119 5.62 -9.01 5.67
N PHE A 120 6.66 -9.47 4.98
CA PHE A 120 7.63 -10.42 5.56
C PHE A 120 8.42 -9.83 6.72
N LEU A 121 8.58 -8.51 6.77
CA LEU A 121 9.39 -7.79 7.74
C LEU A 121 8.57 -7.14 8.85
N CYS A 122 7.26 -7.34 8.88
CA CYS A 122 6.36 -6.65 9.79
C CYS A 122 6.64 -6.88 11.29
N ARG A 123 7.39 -7.93 11.65
CA ARG A 123 7.79 -8.25 13.02
C ARG A 123 9.22 -7.85 13.37
N GLN A 124 10.02 -7.37 12.41
CA GLN A 124 11.42 -7.01 12.63
C GLN A 124 11.54 -5.78 13.52
N THR A 125 11.97 -6.00 14.78
CA THR A 125 11.96 -4.97 15.82
C THR A 125 12.82 -3.77 15.44
N ASP A 126 14.06 -4.01 15.00
CA ASP A 126 15.00 -2.93 14.66
C ASP A 126 14.52 -2.08 13.49
N LEU A 127 13.87 -2.72 12.49
CA LEU A 127 13.28 -2.01 11.35
C LEU A 127 12.10 -1.13 11.79
N LEU A 128 11.23 -1.65 12.67
CA LEU A 128 10.09 -0.90 13.20
C LEU A 128 10.54 0.30 14.04
N ILE A 129 11.54 0.11 14.91
CA ILE A 129 12.13 1.19 15.72
C ILE A 129 12.72 2.26 14.80
N ALA A 130 13.55 1.88 13.84
CA ALA A 130 14.18 2.82 12.91
C ALA A 130 13.13 3.58 12.07
N ALA A 131 12.07 2.92 11.64
CA ALA A 131 10.97 3.60 10.94
C ALA A 131 10.22 4.57 11.86
N ALA A 132 9.95 4.17 13.11
CA ALA A 132 9.28 5.03 14.10
C ALA A 132 10.09 6.29 14.41
N GLU A 133 11.40 6.16 14.58
CA GLU A 133 12.34 7.27 14.90
C GLU A 133 12.40 8.35 13.80
N THR A 134 11.97 8.03 12.56
CA THR A 134 11.88 9.04 11.50
C THR A 134 10.79 10.08 11.74
N GLY A 135 9.81 9.80 12.62
CA GLY A 135 8.63 10.63 12.85
C GLY A 135 7.63 10.67 11.67
N LYS A 136 7.93 10.00 10.57
CA LYS A 136 7.02 9.91 9.40
C LYS A 136 5.84 8.98 9.69
N ALA A 137 4.80 9.08 8.87
CA ALA A 137 3.74 8.07 8.85
C ALA A 137 4.31 6.73 8.39
N VAL A 138 3.85 5.63 9.00
CA VAL A 138 4.33 4.29 8.67
C VAL A 138 3.14 3.39 8.32
N ASN A 139 3.14 2.86 7.10
CA ASN A 139 2.18 1.85 6.64
C ASN A 139 2.78 0.46 6.85
N ILE A 140 2.17 -0.36 7.70
CA ILE A 140 2.70 -1.67 8.06
C ILE A 140 1.83 -2.75 7.46
N LYS A 141 2.36 -3.47 6.46
CA LYS A 141 1.67 -4.61 5.84
C LYS A 141 1.66 -5.79 6.79
N LYS A 142 0.47 -6.31 7.06
CA LYS A 142 0.30 -7.55 7.85
C LYS A 142 0.99 -8.71 7.14
N GLY A 143 1.84 -9.44 7.85
CA GLY A 143 2.44 -10.67 7.32
C GLY A 143 1.39 -11.71 6.97
N GLN A 144 1.63 -12.46 5.89
CA GLN A 144 0.75 -13.53 5.43
C GLN A 144 0.60 -14.66 6.47
N PHE A 145 1.56 -14.76 7.37
CA PHE A 145 1.64 -15.72 8.47
C PHE A 145 1.03 -15.21 9.78
N LEU A 146 0.60 -13.94 9.84
CA LEU A 146 0.06 -13.33 11.05
C LEU A 146 -1.47 -13.39 11.09
N ALA A 147 -1.99 -13.69 12.27
CA ALA A 147 -3.38 -13.40 12.61
C ALA A 147 -3.58 -11.86 12.75
N PRO A 148 -4.75 -11.32 12.40
CA PRO A 148 -4.98 -9.86 12.45
C PRO A 148 -4.82 -9.29 13.87
N TRP A 149 -5.15 -10.03 14.92
CA TRP A 149 -4.98 -9.58 16.31
C TRP A 149 -3.52 -9.52 16.76
N ASP A 150 -2.60 -10.23 16.10
CA ASP A 150 -1.16 -10.17 16.40
C ASP A 150 -0.52 -8.86 15.95
N MET A 151 -1.20 -8.10 15.09
CA MET A 151 -0.78 -6.73 14.71
C MET A 151 -0.72 -5.79 15.93
N LYS A 152 -1.40 -6.12 17.04
CA LYS A 152 -1.27 -5.40 18.30
C LYS A 152 0.18 -5.28 18.77
N ASN A 153 0.94 -6.37 18.67
CA ASN A 153 2.35 -6.36 19.10
C ASN A 153 3.22 -5.41 18.27
N ILE A 154 2.87 -5.25 17.01
CA ILE A 154 3.56 -4.33 16.10
C ILE A 154 3.19 -2.89 16.46
N VAL A 155 1.90 -2.63 16.70
CA VAL A 155 1.42 -1.32 17.18
C VAL A 155 2.13 -0.91 18.46
N VAL A 156 2.23 -1.80 19.44
CA VAL A 156 2.94 -1.54 20.72
C VAL A 156 4.40 -1.17 20.46
N LYS A 157 5.11 -1.88 19.59
CA LYS A 157 6.51 -1.53 19.25
C LYS A 157 6.62 -0.12 18.69
N MET A 158 5.73 0.26 17.81
CA MET A 158 5.72 1.60 17.21
C MET A 158 5.43 2.68 18.26
N GLU A 159 4.40 2.46 19.11
CA GLU A 159 4.00 3.39 20.16
C GLU A 159 5.10 3.59 21.21
N GLU A 160 5.72 2.51 21.68
CA GLU A 160 6.82 2.52 22.64
C GLU A 160 8.10 3.17 22.03
N SER A 161 8.21 3.14 20.69
CA SER A 161 9.26 3.87 19.96
C SER A 161 8.89 5.34 19.67
N GLY A 162 7.79 5.85 20.24
CA GLY A 162 7.38 7.24 20.17
C GLY A 162 6.61 7.64 18.91
N ASN A 163 6.20 6.71 18.06
CA ASN A 163 5.47 7.02 16.82
C ASN A 163 4.04 6.44 16.85
N LYS A 164 3.06 7.34 16.76
CA LYS A 164 1.63 7.02 16.64
C LYS A 164 1.05 7.32 15.25
N ASN A 165 1.86 7.71 14.28
CA ASN A 165 1.44 7.90 12.90
C ASN A 165 1.46 6.56 12.14
N ILE A 166 0.57 5.63 12.52
CA ILE A 166 0.56 4.25 12.07
C ILE A 166 -0.66 3.98 11.21
N MET A 167 -0.48 3.23 10.14
CA MET A 167 -1.54 2.62 9.35
C MET A 167 -1.30 1.12 9.28
N LEU A 168 -2.36 0.32 9.38
CA LEU A 168 -2.29 -1.14 9.33
C LEU A 168 -2.85 -1.62 8.00
N CYS A 169 -2.07 -2.42 7.26
CA CYS A 169 -2.42 -2.82 5.91
C CYS A 169 -2.70 -4.33 5.83
N GLU A 170 -3.94 -4.70 5.47
CA GLU A 170 -4.32 -6.06 5.12
C GLU A 170 -3.88 -6.37 3.69
N ARG A 171 -3.34 -7.57 3.45
CA ARG A 171 -2.90 -8.04 2.13
C ARG A 171 -3.10 -9.55 1.92
N GLY A 172 -3.90 -10.18 2.75
CA GLY A 172 -4.17 -11.61 2.73
C GLY A 172 -3.29 -12.42 3.67
N SER A 173 -3.71 -13.64 3.89
CA SER A 173 -3.01 -14.66 4.66
C SER A 173 -2.77 -15.90 3.80
N THR A 174 -1.66 -16.60 4.03
CA THR A 174 -1.37 -17.86 3.35
C THR A 174 -2.44 -18.89 3.73
N PHE A 175 -3.01 -19.55 2.73
CA PHE A 175 -3.99 -20.62 2.91
C PHE A 175 -3.67 -21.79 1.97
N GLY A 176 -2.92 -22.74 2.47
CA GLY A 176 -2.34 -23.80 1.68
C GLY A 176 -1.07 -23.36 0.95
N TYR A 177 -0.66 -24.13 -0.08
CA TYR A 177 0.52 -23.83 -0.90
C TYR A 177 0.17 -22.82 -2.00
N ASN A 178 1.05 -21.83 -2.19
CA ASN A 178 0.97 -20.84 -3.28
C ASN A 178 -0.39 -20.15 -3.40
N ASN A 179 -1.11 -19.98 -2.30
CA ASN A 179 -2.43 -19.39 -2.30
C ASN A 179 -2.61 -18.39 -1.17
N MET A 180 -3.38 -17.35 -1.44
CA MET A 180 -3.71 -16.28 -0.50
C MET A 180 -5.22 -16.17 -0.36
N VAL A 181 -5.69 -15.92 0.87
CA VAL A 181 -7.09 -15.64 1.18
C VAL A 181 -7.17 -14.39 2.04
N VAL A 182 -8.15 -13.53 1.76
CA VAL A 182 -8.47 -12.40 2.61
C VAL A 182 -9.69 -12.76 3.47
N ASP A 183 -9.50 -12.75 4.78
CA ASP A 183 -10.61 -12.72 5.70
C ASP A 183 -11.06 -11.26 5.88
N MET A 184 -12.20 -10.90 5.33
CA MET A 184 -12.73 -9.54 5.42
C MET A 184 -12.96 -9.07 6.86
N ARG A 185 -13.09 -9.99 7.82
CA ARG A 185 -13.18 -9.65 9.24
C ARG A 185 -11.86 -9.10 9.78
N SER A 186 -10.73 -9.45 9.15
CA SER A 186 -9.39 -8.98 9.58
C SER A 186 -9.29 -7.44 9.54
N LEU A 187 -9.97 -6.81 8.60
CA LEU A 187 -10.03 -5.35 8.48
C LEU A 187 -10.67 -4.72 9.74
N LEU A 188 -11.75 -5.33 10.23
CA LEU A 188 -12.41 -4.88 11.45
C LEU A 188 -11.60 -5.21 12.71
N GLU A 189 -10.94 -6.38 12.74
CA GLU A 189 -10.07 -6.76 13.87
C GLU A 189 -8.90 -5.80 14.03
N MET A 190 -8.22 -5.44 12.93
CA MET A 190 -7.13 -4.48 12.99
C MET A 190 -7.62 -3.05 13.35
N ARG A 191 -8.83 -2.69 12.94
CA ARG A 191 -9.43 -1.40 13.30
C ARG A 191 -9.64 -1.23 14.82
N LYS A 192 -9.77 -2.32 15.57
CA LYS A 192 -9.91 -2.31 17.05
C LYS A 192 -8.67 -1.73 17.75
N PHE A 193 -7.53 -1.69 17.08
CA PHE A 193 -6.31 -1.04 17.61
C PHE A 193 -6.34 0.48 17.48
N ASN A 194 -7.44 1.03 16.98
CA ASN A 194 -7.67 2.48 16.86
C ASN A 194 -6.74 3.19 15.87
N TYR A 195 -6.32 2.50 14.81
CA TYR A 195 -5.53 3.05 13.71
C TYR A 195 -6.24 2.88 12.37
N PRO A 196 -5.95 3.76 11.39
CA PRO A 196 -6.48 3.62 10.03
C PRO A 196 -6.08 2.28 9.42
N VAL A 197 -7.02 1.68 8.69
CA VAL A 197 -6.82 0.41 8.01
C VAL A 197 -6.75 0.63 6.51
N VAL A 198 -5.65 0.17 5.91
CA VAL A 198 -5.40 0.14 4.47
C VAL A 198 -5.71 -1.26 3.97
N PHE A 199 -6.35 -1.37 2.83
CA PHE A 199 -6.56 -2.65 2.16
C PHE A 199 -5.78 -2.71 0.85
N ASP A 200 -4.80 -3.61 0.79
CA ASP A 200 -4.01 -3.90 -0.40
C ASP A 200 -4.73 -4.94 -1.26
N VAL A 201 -5.42 -4.46 -2.27
CA VAL A 201 -6.27 -5.29 -3.11
C VAL A 201 -5.50 -6.09 -4.16
N THR A 202 -4.34 -5.60 -4.58
CA THR A 202 -3.52 -6.25 -5.61
C THR A 202 -2.68 -7.40 -5.07
N HIS A 203 -2.05 -7.22 -3.90
CA HIS A 203 -1.31 -8.31 -3.27
C HIS A 203 -2.20 -9.36 -2.60
N SER A 204 -3.47 -9.06 -2.36
CA SER A 204 -4.45 -10.00 -1.80
C SER A 204 -4.81 -11.16 -2.73
N VAL A 205 -4.55 -11.02 -4.02
CA VAL A 205 -4.83 -12.04 -5.04
C VAL A 205 -3.58 -12.70 -5.61
N GLN A 206 -2.44 -12.48 -4.96
CA GLN A 206 -1.18 -13.13 -5.35
C GLN A 206 -1.22 -14.64 -5.17
N LYS A 207 -0.50 -15.33 -6.05
CA LYS A 207 -0.11 -16.73 -5.92
C LYS A 207 1.42 -16.78 -5.80
N PRO A 208 1.98 -16.66 -4.59
CA PRO A 208 3.42 -16.59 -4.40
C PRO A 208 4.11 -17.84 -4.99
N GLY A 209 5.11 -17.62 -5.85
CA GLY A 209 5.81 -18.74 -6.50
C GLY A 209 4.98 -19.53 -7.53
N GLY A 210 3.80 -19.06 -7.91
CA GLY A 210 2.88 -19.78 -8.80
C GLY A 210 3.42 -20.01 -10.22
N LEU A 211 4.47 -19.26 -10.62
CA LEU A 211 5.21 -19.46 -11.87
C LEU A 211 6.64 -19.99 -11.63
N GLY A 212 6.92 -20.61 -10.46
CA GLY A 212 8.23 -21.08 -10.08
C GLY A 212 9.19 -19.94 -9.69
N THR A 213 9.70 -19.20 -10.65
CA THR A 213 10.64 -18.09 -10.44
C THR A 213 9.97 -16.73 -10.30
N ALA A 214 8.64 -16.64 -10.45
CA ALA A 214 7.86 -15.43 -10.35
C ALA A 214 6.53 -15.67 -9.63
N THR A 215 5.97 -14.60 -9.09
CA THR A 215 4.62 -14.57 -8.53
C THR A 215 3.59 -14.57 -9.66
N SER A 216 2.56 -15.41 -9.54
CA SER A 216 1.32 -15.34 -10.32
C SER A 216 0.23 -14.65 -9.52
N GLY A 217 -0.96 -14.50 -10.10
CA GLY A 217 -2.13 -13.97 -9.41
C GLY A 217 -3.35 -13.88 -10.30
N ASP A 218 -4.48 -13.65 -9.66
CA ASP A 218 -5.79 -13.64 -10.30
C ASP A 218 -6.37 -12.21 -10.30
N ARG A 219 -5.92 -11.37 -11.24
CA ARG A 219 -6.38 -9.97 -11.40
C ARG A 219 -7.89 -9.82 -11.39
N GLU A 220 -8.62 -10.80 -11.90
CA GLU A 220 -10.09 -10.79 -11.96
C GLU A 220 -10.75 -10.62 -10.58
N TYR A 221 -10.09 -11.02 -9.49
CA TYR A 221 -10.61 -10.85 -8.14
C TYR A 221 -10.27 -9.50 -7.50
N VAL A 222 -9.38 -8.71 -8.08
CA VAL A 222 -9.01 -7.39 -7.51
C VAL A 222 -10.23 -6.50 -7.37
N TYR A 223 -11.02 -6.33 -8.42
CA TYR A 223 -12.19 -5.46 -8.38
C TYR A 223 -13.31 -5.96 -7.44
N PRO A 224 -13.69 -7.25 -7.42
CA PRO A 224 -14.58 -7.79 -6.39
C PRO A 224 -14.11 -7.54 -4.96
N LEU A 225 -12.84 -7.79 -4.66
CA LEU A 225 -12.28 -7.58 -3.32
C LEU A 225 -12.22 -6.09 -2.96
N LEU A 226 -11.88 -5.21 -3.90
CA LEU A 226 -11.91 -3.77 -3.69
C LEU A 226 -13.29 -3.27 -3.24
N ARG A 227 -14.35 -3.73 -3.88
CA ARG A 227 -15.73 -3.41 -3.48
C ARG A 227 -16.05 -3.92 -2.08
N ALA A 228 -15.66 -5.15 -1.77
CA ALA A 228 -15.87 -5.76 -0.46
C ALA A 228 -15.13 -4.98 0.65
N GLY A 229 -13.87 -4.59 0.42
CA GLY A 229 -13.08 -3.80 1.37
C GLY A 229 -13.70 -2.44 1.66
N LEU A 230 -14.19 -1.73 0.64
CA LEU A 230 -14.87 -0.45 0.85
C LEU A 230 -16.25 -0.62 1.50
N ALA A 231 -16.94 -1.74 1.25
CA ALA A 231 -18.18 -2.07 1.98
C ALA A 231 -17.93 -2.34 3.48
N ILE A 232 -16.74 -2.77 3.87
CA ILE A 232 -16.31 -2.85 5.27
C ILE A 232 -15.99 -1.47 5.85
N GLY A 233 -15.61 -0.50 5.01
CA GLY A 233 -15.32 0.87 5.43
C GLY A 233 -13.85 1.11 5.78
N VAL A 234 -12.93 0.61 4.98
CA VAL A 234 -11.49 0.88 5.12
C VAL A 234 -11.15 2.35 4.90
N ASP A 235 -10.03 2.80 5.46
CA ASP A 235 -9.61 4.21 5.39
C ASP A 235 -8.78 4.51 4.15
N ALA A 236 -8.13 3.50 3.57
CA ALA A 236 -7.40 3.63 2.33
C ALA A 236 -7.39 2.32 1.54
N ILE A 237 -7.22 2.47 0.23
CA ILE A 237 -6.98 1.39 -0.72
C ILE A 237 -5.54 1.50 -1.21
N PHE A 238 -4.84 0.37 -1.21
CA PHE A 238 -3.55 0.21 -1.87
C PHE A 238 -3.75 -0.63 -3.14
N ALA A 239 -3.28 -0.12 -4.28
CA ALA A 239 -3.37 -0.82 -5.55
C ALA A 239 -2.12 -0.59 -6.42
N GLU A 240 -1.59 -1.64 -7.01
CA GLU A 240 -0.55 -1.51 -8.02
C GLU A 240 -1.20 -1.37 -9.39
N VAL A 241 -0.70 -0.42 -10.17
CA VAL A 241 -1.29 0.02 -11.45
C VAL A 241 -0.18 0.17 -12.49
N HIS A 242 -0.42 -0.28 -13.70
CA HIS A 242 0.55 -0.17 -14.80
C HIS A 242 -0.18 0.08 -16.13
N PRO A 243 0.36 0.87 -17.07
CA PRO A 243 -0.23 1.05 -18.40
C PRO A 243 -0.38 -0.27 -19.16
N ASN A 244 0.65 -1.13 -19.08
CA ASN A 244 0.68 -2.46 -19.67
C ASN A 244 1.22 -3.50 -18.66
N PRO A 245 0.38 -4.07 -17.77
CA PRO A 245 0.82 -4.99 -16.73
C PRO A 245 1.58 -6.23 -17.24
N GLU A 246 1.38 -6.63 -18.49
CA GLU A 246 2.09 -7.77 -19.09
C GLU A 246 3.58 -7.49 -19.33
N GLU A 247 3.97 -6.22 -19.44
CA GLU A 247 5.35 -5.78 -19.61
C GLU A 247 6.01 -5.36 -18.30
N ALA A 248 5.24 -5.32 -17.21
CA ALA A 248 5.74 -4.91 -15.90
C ALA A 248 6.85 -5.83 -15.40
N LYS A 249 7.92 -5.24 -14.87
CA LYS A 249 9.10 -5.98 -14.37
C LYS A 249 8.86 -6.70 -13.04
N SER A 250 7.72 -6.44 -12.40
CA SER A 250 7.30 -7.09 -11.15
C SER A 250 5.79 -7.15 -11.05
N ASP A 251 5.25 -8.24 -10.52
CA ASP A 251 3.84 -8.47 -10.11
C ASP A 251 2.76 -8.17 -11.18
N GLY A 252 3.12 -8.16 -12.45
CA GLY A 252 2.21 -7.88 -13.57
C GLY A 252 0.86 -8.59 -13.51
N PRO A 253 0.79 -9.90 -13.19
CA PRO A 253 -0.47 -10.65 -13.13
C PRO A 253 -1.51 -10.08 -12.14
N ASN A 254 -1.07 -9.30 -11.14
CA ASN A 254 -1.96 -8.75 -10.11
C ASN A 254 -2.33 -7.28 -10.34
N MET A 255 -1.57 -6.56 -11.17
CA MET A 255 -1.75 -5.12 -11.36
C MET A 255 -3.03 -4.79 -12.10
N LEU A 256 -3.62 -3.66 -11.76
CA LEU A 256 -4.70 -3.05 -12.52
C LEU A 256 -4.15 -2.36 -13.78
N TYR A 257 -4.92 -2.39 -14.85
CA TYR A 257 -4.65 -1.54 -16.02
C TYR A 257 -4.96 -0.10 -15.70
N LEU A 258 -4.04 0.81 -16.00
CA LEU A 258 -4.23 2.25 -15.81
C LEU A 258 -5.48 2.76 -16.55
N LYS A 259 -5.70 2.31 -17.79
CA LYS A 259 -6.89 2.65 -18.61
C LYS A 259 -8.24 2.28 -17.99
N ASP A 260 -8.28 1.30 -17.08
CA ASP A 260 -9.53 0.84 -16.44
C ASP A 260 -9.77 1.50 -15.09
N LEU A 261 -8.76 2.18 -14.52
CA LEU A 261 -8.76 2.66 -13.15
C LEU A 261 -9.91 3.64 -12.88
N GLU A 262 -10.15 4.60 -13.77
CA GLU A 262 -11.22 5.58 -13.57
C GLU A 262 -12.60 4.93 -13.47
N LYS A 263 -12.88 3.97 -14.34
CA LYS A 263 -14.15 3.22 -14.31
C LYS A 263 -14.31 2.44 -13.00
N ILE A 264 -13.24 1.82 -12.53
CA ILE A 264 -13.22 1.09 -11.25
C ILE A 264 -13.49 2.06 -10.09
N LEU A 265 -12.77 3.18 -10.03
CA LEU A 265 -12.88 4.15 -8.94
C LEU A 265 -14.23 4.84 -8.88
N LYS A 266 -14.88 5.16 -10.01
CA LYS A 266 -16.24 5.72 -10.05
C LYS A 266 -17.24 4.88 -9.27
N THR A 267 -17.21 3.56 -9.47
CA THR A 267 -18.13 2.67 -8.77
C THR A 267 -17.84 2.60 -7.26
N VAL A 268 -16.57 2.50 -6.88
CA VAL A 268 -16.22 2.27 -5.48
C VAL A 268 -16.32 3.53 -4.62
N VAL A 269 -16.22 4.71 -5.22
CA VAL A 269 -16.54 6.00 -4.56
C VAL A 269 -17.97 6.02 -4.05
N GLU A 270 -18.92 5.50 -4.80
CA GLU A 270 -20.33 5.46 -4.38
C GLU A 270 -20.55 4.47 -3.23
N ILE A 271 -19.86 3.32 -3.25
CA ILE A 271 -19.89 2.38 -2.11
C ILE A 271 -19.37 3.06 -0.83
N ASP A 272 -18.22 3.73 -0.94
CA ASP A 272 -17.57 4.41 0.21
C ASP A 272 -18.48 5.51 0.81
N LYS A 273 -19.14 6.28 -0.06
CA LYS A 273 -20.13 7.30 0.38
C LYS A 273 -21.27 6.67 1.18
N ILE A 274 -21.89 5.62 0.65
CA ILE A 274 -23.00 4.95 1.31
C ILE A 274 -22.57 4.40 2.68
N VAL A 275 -21.43 3.73 2.73
CA VAL A 275 -20.94 3.05 3.93
C VAL A 275 -20.52 4.05 5.01
N LYS A 276 -19.93 5.17 4.64
CA LYS A 276 -19.46 6.20 5.58
C LYS A 276 -20.49 7.29 5.88
N GLY A 277 -21.55 7.39 5.08
CA GLY A 277 -22.60 8.41 5.22
C GLY A 277 -22.09 9.82 4.91
N ILE A 278 -21.29 9.97 3.85
CA ILE A 278 -20.66 11.23 3.40
C ILE A 278 -21.09 11.63 2.01
#